data_3dde68145aa353075ccc9c2db4e7f233
#
_entry.id   3dde68145aa353075ccc9c2db4e7f233
#
_cell.length_a   1.000
_cell.length_b   1.000
_cell.length_c   1.000
_cell.angle_alpha   90.00
_cell.angle_beta   90.00
_cell.angle_gamma   90.00
#
_symmetry.space_group_name_H-M   'P 1'
#
loop_
_entity.id
_entity.type
_entity.pdbx_description
1 polymer ?
#
loop_
_entity_poly.entity_id
_entity_poly.type
_entity_poly.pdbx_seq_one_letter_code
_entity_poly.pdbx_strand_id
1 'polypeptide(L)'
;ITPALSVMSALEGLKLVTPAFAEYVPLASAAIMIVLFAVQSKGTAAVSIFFGPITVLWFLAMAAGGLIHIGDDWRILEALNPINAFLFLTHAGSVGLIVLGAVFLTVTGAEALYADLGHFGRRPIQMAWFVLVFPALLLNYLGQGALVLAHPEAATNPFFLMYPDWALLPVVILATMATIIASQAVITGAFSLARSAVHLGFLPRLRIKFTSETNTGQIYVPAVNLLLLVGVLMLIFSFGDSESLATAYGISVTGTMVISTMLVFQFLRAVWGYSLVLAAVLLLPLFIIEVLFLAANLLKIHDGGWVPVALALAIMIMMWTWTRGQAYLKRLRANNEIPLDSFIRSIERKSEHSPVTVPGTAVFLTSVPDRTPNVLLHNLKHNHVLHEQNVILTVWTEDEPYVPDSRRIKISQLSPRFVRLDITFGFMDDPDVTRALALCRESGFKFEIMRTSFYLGRRNLVRTPNTGLPAWQERIFMGLEGLAIDPSDYF
;
A
#
# COMPACT_ATOMS: atom_id res chain seq x y z
N ILE A 1 1.86 -2.36 -12.35
CA ILE A 1 1.98 -3.20 -13.55
C ILE A 1 0.93 -4.31 -13.54
N THR A 2 0.79 -5.11 -12.47
CA THR A 2 -0.11 -6.27 -12.38
C THR A 2 -1.54 -5.99 -12.86
N PRO A 3 -2.26 -4.91 -12.46
CA PRO A 3 -3.60 -4.65 -12.95
C PRO A 3 -3.68 -4.44 -14.48
N ALA A 4 -2.70 -3.71 -15.03
CA ALA A 4 -2.62 -3.50 -16.49
C ALA A 4 -2.39 -4.82 -17.24
N LEU A 5 -1.37 -5.57 -16.83
CA LEU A 5 -0.99 -6.85 -17.41
C LEU A 5 -2.15 -7.84 -17.39
N SER A 6 -2.75 -8.05 -16.21
CA SER A 6 -3.77 -9.08 -16.02
C SER A 6 -5.03 -8.80 -16.85
N VAL A 7 -5.53 -7.57 -16.85
CA VAL A 7 -6.75 -7.21 -17.58
C VAL A 7 -6.51 -7.23 -19.09
N MET A 8 -5.35 -6.74 -19.56
CA MET A 8 -5.00 -6.82 -20.98
C MET A 8 -4.90 -8.27 -21.45
N SER A 9 -4.19 -9.12 -20.70
CA SER A 9 -4.04 -10.55 -21.05
C SER A 9 -5.38 -11.28 -21.11
N ALA A 10 -6.32 -11.00 -20.19
CA ALA A 10 -7.65 -11.60 -20.26
C ALA A 10 -8.43 -11.15 -21.51
N LEU A 11 -8.38 -9.85 -21.83
CA LEU A 11 -9.08 -9.29 -22.99
C LEU A 11 -8.42 -9.68 -24.31
N GLU A 12 -7.16 -10.03 -24.34
CA GLU A 12 -6.49 -10.59 -25.53
C GLU A 12 -7.11 -11.91 -25.97
N GLY A 13 -7.75 -12.66 -25.09
CA GLY A 13 -8.56 -13.81 -25.45
C GLY A 13 -9.71 -13.48 -26.44
N LEU A 14 -10.21 -12.24 -26.45
CA LEU A 14 -11.20 -11.79 -27.43
C LEU A 14 -10.67 -11.79 -28.87
N LYS A 15 -9.36 -11.67 -29.08
CA LYS A 15 -8.72 -11.74 -30.40
C LYS A 15 -8.99 -13.10 -31.07
N LEU A 16 -9.15 -14.18 -30.29
CA LEU A 16 -9.46 -15.52 -30.78
C LEU A 16 -10.93 -15.66 -31.15
N VAL A 17 -11.81 -14.94 -30.46
CA VAL A 17 -13.26 -14.93 -30.78
C VAL A 17 -13.52 -14.09 -32.03
N THR A 18 -12.93 -12.92 -32.13
CA THR A 18 -13.08 -12.00 -33.27
C THR A 18 -11.82 -11.15 -33.40
N PRO A 19 -11.02 -11.34 -34.46
CA PRO A 19 -9.74 -10.62 -34.66
C PRO A 19 -9.88 -9.10 -34.69
N ALA A 20 -11.04 -8.57 -35.10
CA ALA A 20 -11.30 -7.11 -35.07
C ALA A 20 -11.22 -6.48 -33.69
N PHE A 21 -11.34 -7.26 -32.61
CA PHE A 21 -11.17 -6.73 -31.23
C PHE A 21 -9.72 -6.44 -30.84
N ALA A 22 -8.74 -6.86 -31.62
CA ALA A 22 -7.33 -6.66 -31.30
C ALA A 22 -6.98 -5.18 -31.05
N GLU A 23 -7.48 -4.26 -31.88
CA GLU A 23 -7.24 -2.82 -31.77
C GLU A 23 -7.92 -2.18 -30.56
N TYR A 24 -9.00 -2.79 -30.05
CA TYR A 24 -9.80 -2.25 -28.95
C TYR A 24 -9.35 -2.76 -27.57
N VAL A 25 -8.45 -3.75 -27.50
CA VAL A 25 -7.98 -4.33 -26.22
C VAL A 25 -7.40 -3.28 -25.27
N PRO A 26 -6.49 -2.36 -25.69
CA PRO A 26 -5.98 -1.34 -24.78
C PRO A 26 -7.08 -0.37 -24.29
N LEU A 27 -8.00 0.02 -25.19
CA LEU A 27 -9.09 0.92 -24.85
C LEU A 27 -10.09 0.27 -23.88
N ALA A 28 -10.46 -0.99 -24.11
CA ALA A 28 -11.34 -1.76 -23.23
C ALA A 28 -10.68 -1.98 -21.86
N SER A 29 -9.38 -2.31 -21.82
CA SER A 29 -8.60 -2.43 -20.60
C SER A 29 -8.59 -1.14 -19.82
N ALA A 30 -8.34 -0.02 -20.49
CA ALA A 30 -8.36 1.30 -19.87
C ALA A 30 -9.74 1.65 -19.29
N ALA A 31 -10.82 1.36 -20.01
CA ALA A 31 -12.18 1.59 -19.54
C ALA A 31 -12.50 0.76 -18.29
N ILE A 32 -12.14 -0.51 -18.26
CA ILE A 32 -12.30 -1.38 -17.07
C ILE A 32 -11.50 -0.82 -15.89
N MET A 33 -10.25 -0.41 -16.11
CA MET A 33 -9.42 0.17 -15.05
C MET A 33 -10.00 1.48 -14.51
N ILE A 34 -10.46 2.38 -15.38
CA ILE A 34 -11.10 3.64 -14.93
C ILE A 34 -12.31 3.33 -14.04
N VAL A 35 -13.18 2.40 -14.45
CA VAL A 35 -14.34 2.00 -13.65
C VAL A 35 -13.91 1.40 -12.32
N LEU A 36 -12.93 0.50 -12.33
CA LEU A 36 -12.42 -0.16 -11.13
C LEU A 36 -11.87 0.86 -10.12
N PHE A 37 -11.04 1.79 -10.56
CA PHE A 37 -10.48 2.85 -9.70
C PHE A 37 -11.52 3.87 -9.23
N ALA A 38 -12.56 4.16 -10.03
CA ALA A 38 -13.65 5.06 -9.65
C ALA A 38 -14.53 4.47 -8.53
N VAL A 39 -14.75 3.16 -8.53
CA VAL A 39 -15.57 2.47 -7.52
C VAL A 39 -14.84 2.35 -6.17
N GLN A 40 -13.49 2.44 -6.13
CA GLN A 40 -12.72 2.29 -4.89
C GLN A 40 -13.20 3.19 -3.74
N SER A 41 -13.61 4.41 -4.05
CA SER A 41 -14.04 5.40 -3.05
C SER A 41 -15.32 5.02 -2.29
N LYS A 42 -16.15 4.15 -2.86
CA LYS A 42 -17.42 3.69 -2.28
C LYS A 42 -17.25 2.44 -1.41
N GLY A 43 -16.04 1.88 -1.37
CA GLY A 43 -15.76 0.58 -0.75
C GLY A 43 -16.21 -0.60 -1.62
N THR A 44 -15.56 -1.73 -1.44
CA THR A 44 -15.79 -2.94 -2.23
C THR A 44 -16.60 -4.00 -1.48
N ALA A 45 -17.05 -3.71 -0.27
CA ALA A 45 -17.73 -4.68 0.61
C ALA A 45 -18.95 -5.35 -0.06
N ALA A 46 -19.78 -4.57 -0.77
CA ALA A 46 -20.97 -5.10 -1.45
C ALA A 46 -20.64 -6.02 -2.64
N VAL A 47 -19.52 -5.76 -3.33
CA VAL A 47 -19.10 -6.52 -4.51
C VAL A 47 -18.23 -7.72 -4.12
N SER A 48 -17.49 -7.63 -3.02
CA SER A 48 -16.57 -8.67 -2.56
C SER A 48 -17.25 -10.01 -2.24
N ILE A 49 -18.56 -10.01 -1.97
CA ILE A 49 -19.33 -11.23 -1.73
C ILE A 49 -19.33 -12.17 -2.94
N PHE A 50 -19.20 -11.62 -4.16
CA PHE A 50 -19.13 -12.38 -5.40
C PHE A 50 -17.71 -12.85 -5.74
N PHE A 51 -16.68 -12.29 -5.10
CA PHE A 51 -15.28 -12.59 -5.43
C PHE A 51 -14.93 -14.07 -5.19
N GLY A 52 -15.36 -14.61 -4.06
CA GLY A 52 -15.14 -16.02 -3.73
C GLY A 52 -15.74 -16.98 -4.77
N PRO A 53 -17.06 -16.93 -5.03
CA PRO A 53 -17.71 -17.76 -6.01
C PRO A 53 -17.11 -17.65 -7.43
N ILE A 54 -16.83 -16.44 -7.89
CA ILE A 54 -16.21 -16.21 -9.22
C ILE A 54 -14.81 -16.83 -9.28
N THR A 55 -14.00 -16.64 -8.25
CA THR A 55 -12.63 -17.18 -8.19
C THR A 55 -12.64 -18.70 -8.11
N VAL A 56 -13.57 -19.31 -7.35
CA VAL A 56 -13.75 -20.77 -7.32
C VAL A 56 -14.12 -21.30 -8.71
N LEU A 57 -15.08 -20.66 -9.39
CA LEU A 57 -15.49 -21.05 -10.74
C LEU A 57 -14.31 -20.93 -11.72
N TRP A 58 -13.50 -19.88 -11.59
CA TRP A 58 -12.29 -19.67 -12.37
C TRP A 58 -11.28 -20.82 -12.21
N PHE A 59 -10.95 -21.21 -10.96
CA PHE A 59 -10.04 -22.31 -10.71
C PHE A 59 -10.61 -23.66 -11.16
N LEU A 60 -11.90 -23.88 -11.03
CA LEU A 60 -12.55 -25.10 -11.54
C LEU A 60 -12.52 -25.14 -13.08
N ALA A 61 -12.74 -24.02 -13.75
CA ALA A 61 -12.62 -23.94 -15.21
C ALA A 61 -11.19 -24.26 -15.67
N MET A 62 -10.16 -23.68 -15.02
CA MET A 62 -8.76 -23.99 -15.28
C MET A 62 -8.44 -25.48 -15.09
N ALA A 63 -8.91 -26.06 -13.98
CA ALA A 63 -8.70 -27.47 -13.68
C ALA A 63 -9.37 -28.38 -14.72
N ALA A 64 -10.60 -28.05 -15.13
CA ALA A 64 -11.34 -28.80 -16.14
C ALA A 64 -10.66 -28.76 -17.52
N GLY A 65 -10.26 -27.54 -17.97
CA GLY A 65 -9.52 -27.41 -19.25
C GLY A 65 -8.21 -28.18 -19.21
N GLY A 66 -7.44 -28.08 -18.13
CA GLY A 66 -6.20 -28.83 -17.97
C GLY A 66 -6.42 -30.34 -17.95
N LEU A 67 -7.42 -30.83 -17.21
CA LEU A 67 -7.70 -32.27 -17.10
C LEU A 67 -8.10 -32.91 -18.42
N ILE A 68 -8.84 -32.19 -19.26
CA ILE A 68 -9.27 -32.68 -20.59
C ILE A 68 -8.05 -32.95 -21.50
N HIS A 69 -7.03 -32.05 -21.43
CA HIS A 69 -5.90 -32.09 -22.38
C HIS A 69 -4.66 -32.85 -21.85
N ILE A 70 -4.60 -33.25 -20.58
CA ILE A 70 -3.47 -34.07 -20.05
C ILE A 70 -3.35 -35.37 -20.85
N GLY A 71 -4.46 -35.92 -21.36
CA GLY A 71 -4.49 -37.14 -22.15
C GLY A 71 -3.95 -36.99 -23.58
N ASP A 72 -3.77 -35.78 -24.10
CA ASP A 72 -3.32 -35.54 -25.48
C ASP A 72 -1.86 -35.99 -25.67
N ASP A 73 -1.01 -35.79 -24.64
CA ASP A 73 0.36 -36.30 -24.62
C ASP A 73 0.84 -36.62 -23.20
N TRP A 74 0.90 -37.89 -22.86
CA TRP A 74 1.33 -38.34 -21.51
C TRP A 74 2.80 -38.03 -21.18
N ARG A 75 3.63 -37.70 -22.18
CA ARG A 75 5.02 -37.29 -21.93
C ARG A 75 5.11 -36.05 -21.07
N ILE A 76 4.06 -35.24 -20.98
CA ILE A 76 4.02 -34.09 -20.07
C ILE A 76 4.28 -34.47 -18.62
N LEU A 77 3.98 -35.69 -18.20
CA LEU A 77 4.24 -36.15 -16.82
C LEU A 77 5.73 -36.24 -16.51
N GLU A 78 6.62 -36.28 -17.51
CA GLU A 78 8.06 -36.19 -17.32
C GLU A 78 8.47 -34.84 -16.73
N ALA A 79 7.65 -33.80 -16.88
CA ALA A 79 7.86 -32.49 -16.27
C ALA A 79 7.82 -32.52 -14.73
N LEU A 80 7.20 -33.56 -14.12
CA LEU A 80 7.22 -33.78 -12.68
C LEU A 80 8.60 -34.23 -12.15
N ASN A 81 9.51 -34.66 -13.03
CA ASN A 81 10.86 -35.00 -12.67
C ASN A 81 11.77 -33.75 -12.69
N PRO A 82 12.23 -33.23 -11.54
CA PRO A 82 13.05 -32.02 -11.49
C PRO A 82 14.42 -32.17 -12.20
N ILE A 83 14.89 -33.40 -12.45
CA ILE A 83 16.13 -33.64 -13.17
C ILE A 83 16.04 -33.12 -14.61
N ASN A 84 14.86 -33.21 -15.26
CA ASN A 84 14.67 -32.72 -16.60
C ASN A 84 14.84 -31.20 -16.70
N ALA A 85 14.35 -30.44 -15.70
CA ALA A 85 14.56 -29.00 -15.63
C ALA A 85 16.04 -28.65 -15.44
N PHE A 86 16.76 -29.40 -14.58
CA PHE A 86 18.18 -29.19 -14.36
C PHE A 86 19.02 -29.50 -15.62
N LEU A 87 18.72 -30.61 -16.29
CA LEU A 87 19.37 -30.98 -17.55
C LEU A 87 19.11 -29.95 -18.65
N PHE A 88 17.88 -29.45 -18.76
CA PHE A 88 17.54 -28.39 -19.71
C PHE A 88 18.39 -27.13 -19.45
N LEU A 89 18.42 -26.64 -18.23
CA LEU A 89 19.18 -25.42 -17.88
C LEU A 89 20.70 -25.58 -18.15
N THR A 90 21.27 -26.75 -17.90
CA THR A 90 22.68 -27.00 -18.12
C THR A 90 23.06 -27.18 -19.60
N HIS A 91 22.16 -27.67 -20.44
CA HIS A 91 22.41 -27.92 -21.86
C HIS A 91 21.94 -26.77 -22.78
N ALA A 92 20.90 -26.00 -22.37
CA ALA A 92 20.33 -24.97 -23.22
C ALA A 92 21.11 -23.64 -23.26
N GLY A 93 22.15 -23.46 -22.42
CA GLY A 93 22.99 -22.26 -22.38
C GLY A 93 22.17 -20.95 -22.22
N SER A 94 22.39 -20.00 -23.15
CA SER A 94 21.67 -18.70 -23.10
C SER A 94 20.16 -18.83 -23.30
N VAL A 95 19.69 -19.82 -24.06
CA VAL A 95 18.25 -20.08 -24.26
C VAL A 95 17.62 -20.49 -22.92
N GLY A 96 18.32 -21.29 -22.12
CA GLY A 96 17.85 -21.67 -20.78
C GLY A 96 17.61 -20.47 -19.89
N LEU A 97 18.47 -19.44 -19.92
CA LEU A 97 18.27 -18.21 -19.17
C LEU A 97 17.06 -17.41 -19.65
N ILE A 98 16.86 -17.29 -20.98
CA ILE A 98 15.68 -16.59 -21.53
C ILE A 98 14.38 -17.28 -21.11
N VAL A 99 14.37 -18.62 -21.21
CA VAL A 99 13.19 -19.44 -20.78
C VAL A 99 12.99 -19.30 -19.28
N LEU A 100 14.04 -19.30 -18.47
CA LEU A 100 13.94 -19.11 -17.03
C LEU A 100 13.29 -17.76 -16.67
N GLY A 101 13.62 -16.68 -17.40
CA GLY A 101 12.99 -15.37 -17.25
C GLY A 101 11.50 -15.32 -17.64
N ALA A 102 11.03 -16.28 -18.47
CA ALA A 102 9.61 -16.43 -18.78
C ALA A 102 8.88 -17.34 -17.77
N VAL A 103 9.50 -18.48 -17.44
CA VAL A 103 8.97 -19.47 -16.48
C VAL A 103 8.75 -18.86 -15.09
N PHE A 104 9.59 -17.90 -14.69
CA PHE A 104 9.43 -17.18 -13.43
C PHE A 104 8.01 -16.59 -13.24
N LEU A 105 7.36 -16.15 -14.33
CA LEU A 105 6.01 -15.57 -14.27
C LEU A 105 4.95 -16.54 -13.72
N THR A 106 5.18 -17.86 -13.81
CA THR A 106 4.26 -18.89 -13.28
C THR A 106 4.24 -18.95 -11.75
N VAL A 107 5.23 -18.40 -11.06
CA VAL A 107 5.38 -18.42 -9.60
C VAL A 107 5.28 -17.04 -8.96
N THR A 108 4.60 -16.11 -9.61
CA THR A 108 4.37 -14.74 -9.14
C THR A 108 3.13 -14.63 -8.25
N GLY A 109 2.87 -13.46 -7.67
CA GLY A 109 1.69 -13.16 -6.83
C GLY A 109 1.97 -13.18 -5.32
N ALA A 110 3.21 -13.34 -4.90
CA ALA A 110 3.58 -13.35 -3.48
C ALA A 110 3.28 -12.00 -2.78
N GLU A 111 3.35 -10.88 -3.50
CA GLU A 111 3.02 -9.56 -2.99
C GLU A 111 1.56 -9.43 -2.52
N ALA A 112 0.62 -10.00 -3.28
CA ALA A 112 -0.79 -10.04 -2.88
C ALA A 112 -0.99 -11.01 -1.70
N LEU A 113 -0.31 -12.15 -1.71
CA LEU A 113 -0.34 -13.13 -0.63
C LEU A 113 0.14 -12.53 0.71
N TYR A 114 1.20 -11.73 0.71
CA TYR A 114 1.69 -11.09 1.94
C TYR A 114 0.68 -10.10 2.52
N ALA A 115 -0.01 -9.33 1.69
CA ALA A 115 -1.08 -8.45 2.13
C ALA A 115 -2.24 -9.26 2.76
N ASP A 116 -2.65 -10.34 2.12
CA ASP A 116 -3.76 -11.19 2.57
C ASP A 116 -3.43 -11.98 3.86
N LEU A 117 -2.18 -12.40 4.05
CA LEU A 117 -1.74 -13.07 5.29
C LEU A 117 -1.97 -12.20 6.53
N GLY A 118 -1.77 -10.88 6.39
CA GLY A 118 -2.05 -9.92 7.46
C GLY A 118 -3.54 -9.77 7.79
N HIS A 119 -4.43 -10.01 6.81
CA HIS A 119 -5.87 -9.81 6.98
C HIS A 119 -6.63 -11.08 7.35
N PHE A 120 -6.36 -12.20 6.69
CA PHE A 120 -7.14 -13.44 6.82
C PHE A 120 -6.46 -14.49 7.70
N GLY A 121 -5.17 -14.34 7.98
CA GLY A 121 -4.38 -15.29 8.73
C GLY A 121 -3.99 -16.55 7.91
N ARG A 122 -3.18 -17.41 8.53
CA ARG A 122 -2.51 -18.54 7.84
C ARG A 122 -3.45 -19.66 7.41
N ARG A 123 -4.38 -20.08 8.28
CA ARG A 123 -5.20 -21.30 8.05
C ARG A 123 -6.13 -21.21 6.84
N PRO A 124 -6.95 -20.15 6.66
CA PRO A 124 -7.82 -20.04 5.48
C PRO A 124 -7.04 -20.05 4.17
N ILE A 125 -5.90 -19.37 4.13
CA ILE A 125 -5.04 -19.30 2.94
C ILE A 125 -4.46 -20.67 2.61
N GLN A 126 -3.95 -21.41 3.61
CA GLN A 126 -3.44 -22.77 3.40
C GLN A 126 -4.52 -23.72 2.88
N MET A 127 -5.73 -23.65 3.45
CA MET A 127 -6.85 -24.47 2.97
C MET A 127 -7.19 -24.17 1.51
N ALA A 128 -7.37 -22.89 1.16
CA ALA A 128 -7.66 -22.49 -0.20
C ALA A 128 -6.55 -22.94 -1.17
N TRP A 129 -5.31 -22.78 -0.78
CA TRP A 129 -4.16 -23.16 -1.60
C TRP A 129 -4.12 -24.68 -1.88
N PHE A 130 -4.11 -25.50 -0.83
CA PHE A 130 -3.93 -26.95 -1.01
C PHE A 130 -5.16 -27.67 -1.56
N VAL A 131 -6.37 -27.16 -1.29
CA VAL A 131 -7.61 -27.84 -1.71
C VAL A 131 -8.03 -27.42 -3.13
N LEU A 132 -7.80 -26.15 -3.50
CA LEU A 132 -8.33 -25.60 -4.75
C LEU A 132 -7.24 -25.06 -5.69
N VAL A 133 -6.46 -24.09 -5.20
CA VAL A 133 -5.60 -23.27 -6.08
C VAL A 133 -4.46 -24.10 -6.67
N PHE A 134 -3.68 -24.75 -5.82
CA PHE A 134 -2.53 -25.56 -6.25
C PHE A 134 -2.92 -26.72 -7.18
N PRO A 135 -3.93 -27.54 -6.86
CA PRO A 135 -4.36 -28.60 -7.78
C PRO A 135 -4.87 -28.06 -9.11
N ALA A 136 -5.65 -26.97 -9.10
CA ALA A 136 -6.15 -26.36 -10.32
C ALA A 136 -5.04 -25.81 -11.22
N LEU A 137 -4.06 -25.12 -10.63
CA LEU A 137 -2.89 -24.62 -11.36
C LEU A 137 -2.04 -25.74 -11.93
N LEU A 138 -1.78 -26.79 -11.15
CA LEU A 138 -1.01 -27.95 -11.60
C LEU A 138 -1.67 -28.63 -12.79
N LEU A 139 -2.96 -28.91 -12.72
CA LEU A 139 -3.72 -29.50 -13.81
C LEU A 139 -3.71 -28.60 -15.03
N ASN A 140 -3.92 -27.30 -14.85
CA ASN A 140 -3.92 -26.33 -15.94
C ASN A 140 -2.56 -26.27 -16.66
N TYR A 141 -1.45 -26.24 -15.95
CA TYR A 141 -0.11 -26.20 -16.55
C TYR A 141 0.24 -27.51 -17.27
N LEU A 142 -0.09 -28.64 -16.67
CA LEU A 142 0.11 -29.94 -17.32
C LEU A 142 -0.76 -30.07 -18.60
N GLY A 143 -2.01 -29.62 -18.53
CA GLY A 143 -2.91 -29.65 -19.71
C GLY A 143 -2.41 -28.71 -20.82
N GLN A 144 -2.01 -27.51 -20.54
CA GLN A 144 -1.41 -26.61 -21.55
C GLN A 144 -0.15 -27.20 -22.17
N GLY A 145 0.72 -27.80 -21.34
CA GLY A 145 1.93 -28.45 -21.82
C GLY A 145 1.64 -29.65 -22.71
N ALA A 146 0.68 -30.51 -22.34
CA ALA A 146 0.26 -31.66 -23.14
C ALA A 146 -0.37 -31.22 -24.48
N LEU A 147 -1.23 -30.21 -24.45
CA LEU A 147 -1.82 -29.63 -25.66
C LEU A 147 -0.73 -29.14 -26.63
N VAL A 148 0.26 -28.36 -26.14
CA VAL A 148 1.34 -27.83 -26.98
C VAL A 148 2.26 -28.94 -27.53
N LEU A 149 2.49 -30.02 -26.76
CA LEU A 149 3.27 -31.17 -27.21
C LEU A 149 2.57 -31.92 -28.32
N ALA A 150 1.23 -32.08 -28.24
CA ALA A 150 0.41 -32.73 -29.25
C ALA A 150 0.14 -31.82 -30.46
N HIS A 151 -0.07 -30.54 -30.22
CA HIS A 151 -0.47 -29.52 -31.21
C HIS A 151 0.43 -28.26 -31.06
N PRO A 152 1.62 -28.22 -31.68
CA PRO A 152 2.58 -27.10 -31.55
C PRO A 152 2.00 -25.74 -31.97
N GLU A 153 1.00 -25.70 -32.86
CA GLU A 153 0.28 -24.48 -33.23
C GLU A 153 -0.46 -23.80 -32.05
N ALA A 154 -0.82 -24.57 -31.03
CA ALA A 154 -1.47 -24.05 -29.83
C ALA A 154 -0.51 -23.23 -28.97
N ALA A 155 0.80 -23.23 -29.24
CA ALA A 155 1.77 -22.42 -28.53
C ALA A 155 1.51 -20.90 -28.59
N THR A 156 0.74 -20.42 -29.56
CA THR A 156 0.38 -19.02 -29.74
C THR A 156 -0.48 -18.49 -28.57
N ASN A 157 -1.41 -19.33 -28.07
CA ASN A 157 -2.23 -18.99 -26.89
C ASN A 157 -2.76 -20.27 -26.22
N PRO A 158 -1.91 -21.03 -25.53
CA PRO A 158 -2.26 -22.36 -25.05
C PRO A 158 -3.43 -22.39 -24.09
N PHE A 159 -3.58 -21.32 -23.25
CA PHE A 159 -4.65 -21.27 -22.26
C PHE A 159 -6.04 -21.22 -22.89
N PHE A 160 -6.30 -20.29 -23.79
CA PHE A 160 -7.63 -20.16 -24.39
C PHE A 160 -7.92 -21.25 -25.41
N LEU A 161 -6.90 -21.80 -26.08
CA LEU A 161 -7.04 -22.89 -27.03
C LEU A 161 -7.34 -24.27 -26.38
N MET A 162 -7.26 -24.38 -25.04
CA MET A 162 -7.79 -25.57 -24.35
C MET A 162 -9.31 -25.65 -24.36
N TYR A 163 -10.01 -24.58 -24.73
CA TYR A 163 -11.47 -24.56 -24.65
C TYR A 163 -12.09 -24.63 -26.06
N PRO A 164 -13.21 -25.39 -26.23
CA PRO A 164 -13.93 -25.42 -27.48
C PRO A 164 -14.56 -24.05 -27.78
N ASP A 165 -14.83 -23.78 -29.07
CA ASP A 165 -15.32 -22.49 -29.58
C ASP A 165 -16.52 -21.93 -28.80
N TRP A 166 -17.47 -22.81 -28.43
CA TRP A 166 -18.66 -22.40 -27.67
C TRP A 166 -18.35 -21.93 -26.23
N ALA A 167 -17.28 -22.44 -25.65
CA ALA A 167 -16.86 -22.10 -24.28
C ALA A 167 -15.87 -20.93 -24.23
N LEU A 168 -15.26 -20.57 -25.35
CA LEU A 168 -14.21 -19.56 -25.42
C LEU A 168 -14.69 -18.20 -24.88
N LEU A 169 -15.84 -17.69 -25.35
CA LEU A 169 -16.37 -16.41 -24.87
C LEU A 169 -16.75 -16.43 -23.36
N PRO A 170 -17.47 -17.44 -22.84
CA PRO A 170 -17.66 -17.59 -21.40
C PRO A 170 -16.38 -17.62 -20.59
N VAL A 171 -15.33 -18.30 -21.05
CA VAL A 171 -14.04 -18.37 -20.36
C VAL A 171 -13.31 -17.03 -20.39
N VAL A 172 -13.36 -16.28 -21.50
CA VAL A 172 -12.79 -14.93 -21.58
C VAL A 172 -13.50 -13.98 -20.61
N ILE A 173 -14.83 -14.04 -20.51
CA ILE A 173 -15.58 -13.23 -19.53
C ILE A 173 -15.17 -13.62 -18.11
N LEU A 174 -15.09 -14.90 -17.81
CA LEU A 174 -14.70 -15.39 -16.48
C LEU A 174 -13.26 -15.00 -16.15
N ALA A 175 -12.33 -15.09 -17.11
CA ALA A 175 -10.95 -14.62 -16.98
C ALA A 175 -10.90 -13.11 -16.66
N THR A 176 -11.68 -12.32 -17.41
CA THR A 176 -11.76 -10.86 -17.18
C THR A 176 -12.30 -10.54 -15.78
N MET A 177 -13.34 -11.25 -15.32
CA MET A 177 -13.83 -11.08 -13.95
C MET A 177 -12.79 -11.47 -12.91
N ALA A 178 -12.08 -12.58 -13.10
CA ALA A 178 -11.01 -13.03 -12.21
C ALA A 178 -9.86 -12.02 -12.15
N THR A 179 -9.47 -11.44 -13.29
CA THR A 179 -8.39 -10.43 -13.33
C THR A 179 -8.80 -9.08 -12.74
N ILE A 180 -10.07 -8.69 -12.81
CA ILE A 180 -10.63 -7.55 -12.08
C ILE A 180 -10.51 -7.77 -10.57
N ILE A 181 -10.85 -8.98 -10.09
CA ILE A 181 -10.72 -9.35 -8.67
C ILE A 181 -9.26 -9.32 -8.23
N ALA A 182 -8.35 -9.91 -9.02
CA ALA A 182 -6.91 -9.88 -8.75
C ALA A 182 -6.37 -8.45 -8.71
N SER A 183 -6.80 -7.59 -9.64
CA SER A 183 -6.44 -6.17 -9.69
C SER A 183 -6.91 -5.43 -8.43
N GLN A 184 -8.11 -5.76 -7.95
CA GLN A 184 -8.65 -5.19 -6.71
C GLN A 184 -7.78 -5.54 -5.49
N ALA A 185 -7.32 -6.78 -5.37
CA ALA A 185 -6.44 -7.21 -4.29
C ALA A 185 -5.11 -6.43 -4.30
N VAL A 186 -4.51 -6.23 -5.47
CA VAL A 186 -3.26 -5.47 -5.63
C VAL A 186 -3.46 -3.98 -5.28
N ILE A 187 -4.57 -3.35 -5.67
CA ILE A 187 -4.88 -1.96 -5.34
C ILE A 187 -5.03 -1.80 -3.82
N THR A 188 -5.75 -2.70 -3.17
CA THR A 188 -5.92 -2.71 -1.70
C THR A 188 -4.57 -2.90 -0.99
N GLY A 189 -3.73 -3.81 -1.51
CA GLY A 189 -2.36 -4.01 -1.03
C GLY A 189 -1.52 -2.75 -1.13
N ALA A 190 -1.61 -2.00 -2.23
CA ALA A 190 -0.90 -0.74 -2.42
C ALA A 190 -1.35 0.34 -1.42
N PHE A 191 -2.65 0.42 -1.09
CA PHE A 191 -3.14 1.33 -0.04
C PHE A 191 -2.58 0.94 1.33
N SER A 192 -2.54 -0.35 1.66
CA SER A 192 -1.98 -0.86 2.92
C SER A 192 -0.48 -0.57 3.04
N LEU A 193 0.28 -0.71 1.94
CA LEU A 193 1.70 -0.33 1.89
C LEU A 193 1.90 1.19 2.08
N ALA A 194 1.06 2.01 1.44
CA ALA A 194 1.10 3.46 1.61
C ALA A 194 0.81 3.87 3.07
N ARG A 195 -0.19 3.24 3.72
CA ARG A 195 -0.46 3.42 5.16
C ARG A 195 0.76 3.04 6.00
N SER A 196 1.36 1.90 5.75
CA SER A 196 2.57 1.46 6.46
C SER A 196 3.73 2.44 6.27
N ALA A 197 3.93 2.97 5.06
CA ALA A 197 4.95 3.98 4.79
C ALA A 197 4.70 5.30 5.54
N VAL A 198 3.43 5.72 5.69
CA VAL A 198 3.04 6.87 6.52
C VAL A 198 3.35 6.60 8.00
N HIS A 199 2.99 5.42 8.53
CA HIS A 199 3.26 5.05 9.91
C HIS A 199 4.76 4.99 10.23
N LEU A 200 5.57 4.49 9.30
CA LEU A 200 7.02 4.45 9.42
C LEU A 200 7.70 5.82 9.19
N GLY A 201 6.92 6.85 8.83
CA GLY A 201 7.44 8.20 8.59
C GLY A 201 8.16 8.37 7.26
N PHE A 202 7.98 7.47 6.30
CA PHE A 202 8.54 7.56 4.94
C PHE A 202 7.70 8.43 4.00
N LEU A 203 6.42 8.64 4.34
CA LEU A 203 5.49 9.50 3.59
C LEU A 203 4.80 10.50 4.54
N PRO A 204 4.27 11.61 4.01
CA PRO A 204 3.42 12.52 4.78
C PRO A 204 2.14 11.83 5.27
N ARG A 205 1.47 12.42 6.25
CA ARG A 205 0.15 11.96 6.69
C ARG A 205 -0.87 12.18 5.58
N LEU A 206 -1.07 11.16 4.75
CA LEU A 206 -2.07 11.17 3.67
C LEU A 206 -3.47 11.00 4.24
N ARG A 207 -4.47 11.55 3.55
CA ARG A 207 -5.87 11.34 3.88
C ARG A 207 -6.24 9.87 3.62
N ILE A 208 -6.54 9.14 4.69
CA ILE A 208 -6.96 7.74 4.65
C ILE A 208 -8.44 7.69 5.02
N LYS A 209 -9.26 7.07 4.18
CA LYS A 209 -10.67 6.78 4.48
C LYS A 209 -10.82 5.29 4.71
N PHE A 210 -11.40 4.91 5.82
CA PHE A 210 -11.76 3.52 6.10
C PHE A 210 -13.10 3.22 5.43
N THR A 211 -13.20 2.08 4.77
CA THR A 211 -14.39 1.68 4.00
C THR A 211 -15.13 0.48 4.61
N SER A 212 -14.63 -0.04 5.76
CA SER A 212 -15.26 -1.13 6.51
C SER A 212 -15.10 -0.92 8.01
N GLU A 213 -16.16 -1.19 8.74
CA GLU A 213 -16.18 -1.15 10.22
C GLU A 213 -15.54 -2.38 10.85
N THR A 214 -15.60 -3.52 10.17
CA THR A 214 -15.14 -4.82 10.68
C THR A 214 -13.73 -5.16 10.26
N ASN A 215 -13.20 -4.49 9.24
CA ASN A 215 -11.91 -4.82 8.65
C ASN A 215 -11.03 -3.57 8.48
N THR A 216 -10.08 -3.38 9.41
CA THR A 216 -9.12 -2.26 9.42
C THR A 216 -8.22 -2.19 8.18
N GLY A 217 -8.17 -3.26 7.40
CA GLY A 217 -7.40 -3.34 6.15
C GLY A 217 -8.14 -2.76 4.95
N GLN A 218 -9.46 -2.56 5.02
CA GLN A 218 -10.22 -1.96 3.93
C GLN A 218 -10.15 -0.44 4.01
N ILE A 219 -9.12 0.10 3.39
CA ILE A 219 -8.82 1.53 3.36
C ILE A 219 -8.81 2.06 1.93
N TYR A 220 -9.11 3.35 1.79
CA TYR A 220 -9.02 4.09 0.54
C TYR A 220 -8.14 5.32 0.72
N VAL A 221 -7.14 5.48 -0.15
CA VAL A 221 -6.20 6.60 -0.14
C VAL A 221 -6.30 7.34 -1.47
N PRO A 222 -7.03 8.49 -1.53
CA PRO A 222 -7.33 9.18 -2.79
C PRO A 222 -6.11 9.52 -3.65
N ALA A 223 -5.05 10.03 -3.01
CA ALA A 223 -3.81 10.41 -3.71
C ALA A 223 -3.12 9.20 -4.35
N VAL A 224 -3.05 8.06 -3.63
CA VAL A 224 -2.46 6.82 -4.14
C VAL A 224 -3.34 6.22 -5.24
N ASN A 225 -4.66 6.26 -5.07
CA ASN A 225 -5.61 5.78 -6.08
C ASN A 225 -5.44 6.51 -7.42
N LEU A 226 -5.36 7.84 -7.38
CA LEU A 226 -5.15 8.65 -8.58
C LEU A 226 -3.78 8.36 -9.22
N LEU A 227 -2.72 8.27 -8.42
CA LEU A 227 -1.37 7.97 -8.90
C LEU A 227 -1.32 6.60 -9.58
N LEU A 228 -1.95 5.59 -8.98
CA LEU A 228 -2.03 4.23 -9.54
C LEU A 228 -2.84 4.22 -10.83
N LEU A 229 -3.99 4.90 -10.88
CA LEU A 229 -4.80 4.99 -12.10
C LEU A 229 -4.00 5.60 -13.25
N VAL A 230 -3.37 6.76 -13.02
CA VAL A 230 -2.53 7.42 -14.05
C VAL A 230 -1.40 6.48 -14.49
N GLY A 231 -0.70 5.86 -13.54
CA GLY A 231 0.39 4.93 -13.85
C GLY A 231 -0.09 3.70 -14.65
N VAL A 232 -1.24 3.11 -14.29
CA VAL A 232 -1.83 1.97 -15.03
C VAL A 232 -2.23 2.36 -16.44
N LEU A 233 -2.89 3.51 -16.62
CA LEU A 233 -3.27 4.00 -17.95
C LEU A 233 -2.03 4.30 -18.81
N MET A 234 -1.01 4.94 -18.24
CA MET A 234 0.25 5.17 -18.95
C MET A 234 0.88 3.84 -19.41
N LEU A 235 0.89 2.81 -18.56
CA LEU A 235 1.43 1.50 -18.91
C LEU A 235 0.61 0.83 -20.03
N ILE A 236 -0.73 0.83 -19.95
CA ILE A 236 -1.60 0.25 -20.99
C ILE A 236 -1.32 0.88 -22.35
N PHE A 237 -1.27 2.20 -22.43
CA PHE A 237 -1.10 2.89 -23.72
C PHE A 237 0.36 2.92 -24.21
N SER A 238 1.35 2.84 -23.30
CA SER A 238 2.76 2.83 -23.70
C SER A 238 3.24 1.49 -24.21
N PHE A 239 2.73 0.39 -23.64
CA PHE A 239 3.13 -0.97 -24.02
C PHE A 239 2.21 -1.57 -25.10
N GLY A 240 0.90 -1.36 -25.00
CA GLY A 240 -0.08 -1.78 -25.98
C GLY A 240 -0.45 -3.28 -25.99
N ASP A 241 0.36 -4.14 -25.38
CA ASP A 241 0.16 -5.59 -25.28
C ASP A 241 0.61 -6.15 -23.93
N SER A 242 0.11 -7.35 -23.58
CA SER A 242 0.40 -8.00 -22.31
C SER A 242 1.80 -8.62 -22.25
N GLU A 243 2.39 -9.03 -23.37
CA GLU A 243 3.71 -9.65 -23.43
C GLU A 243 4.82 -8.64 -23.05
N SER A 244 4.74 -7.43 -23.61
CA SER A 244 5.64 -6.33 -23.28
C SER A 244 5.53 -5.92 -21.82
N LEU A 245 4.30 -5.87 -21.26
CA LEU A 245 4.07 -5.62 -19.84
C LEU A 245 4.62 -6.73 -18.93
N ALA A 246 4.55 -8.00 -19.37
CA ALA A 246 5.10 -9.14 -18.65
C ALA A 246 6.62 -9.02 -18.48
N THR A 247 7.31 -8.49 -19.47
CA THR A 247 8.76 -8.22 -19.43
C THR A 247 9.09 -7.19 -18.34
N ALA A 248 8.37 -6.08 -18.26
CA ALA A 248 8.52 -5.08 -17.22
C ALA A 248 8.17 -5.63 -15.82
N TYR A 249 7.12 -6.45 -15.74
CA TYR A 249 6.68 -7.10 -14.50
C TYR A 249 7.75 -8.04 -13.92
N GLY A 250 8.40 -8.84 -14.77
CA GLY A 250 9.44 -9.78 -14.36
C GLY A 250 10.58 -9.14 -13.55
N ILE A 251 11.09 -7.97 -13.99
CA ILE A 251 12.13 -7.24 -13.26
C ILE A 251 11.64 -6.73 -11.91
N SER A 252 10.40 -6.21 -11.84
CA SER A 252 9.82 -5.70 -10.59
C SER A 252 9.76 -6.78 -9.53
N VAL A 253 9.23 -7.95 -9.88
CA VAL A 253 8.98 -9.02 -8.92
C VAL A 253 10.27 -9.70 -8.50
N THR A 254 11.16 -10.04 -9.45
CA THR A 254 12.46 -10.65 -9.13
C THR A 254 13.34 -9.73 -8.27
N GLY A 255 13.31 -8.42 -8.55
CA GLY A 255 13.98 -7.43 -7.70
C GLY A 255 13.42 -7.40 -6.28
N THR A 256 12.10 -7.46 -6.14
CA THR A 256 11.45 -7.50 -4.83
C THR A 256 11.76 -8.80 -4.07
N MET A 257 11.81 -9.95 -4.75
CA MET A 257 12.18 -11.24 -4.13
C MET A 257 13.58 -11.18 -3.52
N VAL A 258 14.58 -10.74 -4.29
CA VAL A 258 15.97 -10.58 -3.81
C VAL A 258 16.02 -9.68 -2.56
N ILE A 259 15.33 -8.52 -2.59
CA ILE A 259 15.28 -7.61 -1.45
C ILE A 259 14.60 -8.29 -0.25
N SER A 260 13.49 -9.00 -0.46
CA SER A 260 12.76 -9.70 0.60
C SER A 260 13.61 -10.76 1.27
N THR A 261 14.38 -11.56 0.51
CA THR A 261 15.28 -12.57 1.06
C THR A 261 16.41 -11.93 1.86
N MET A 262 16.95 -10.78 1.42
CA MET A 262 17.92 -10.02 2.20
C MET A 262 17.35 -9.51 3.53
N LEU A 263 16.08 -9.02 3.52
CA LEU A 263 15.40 -8.59 4.73
C LEU A 263 15.11 -9.76 5.67
N VAL A 264 14.66 -10.91 5.13
CA VAL A 264 14.45 -12.14 5.92
C VAL A 264 15.76 -12.61 6.55
N PHE A 265 16.88 -12.53 5.83
CA PHE A 265 18.18 -12.84 6.40
C PHE A 265 18.53 -11.97 7.61
N GLN A 266 18.30 -10.67 7.51
CA GLN A 266 18.50 -9.75 8.65
C GLN A 266 17.54 -10.04 9.80
N PHE A 267 16.28 -10.37 9.51
CA PHE A 267 15.27 -10.72 10.50
C PHE A 267 15.65 -12.00 11.26
N LEU A 268 16.05 -13.05 10.57
CA LEU A 268 16.50 -14.31 11.19
C LEU A 268 17.67 -14.08 12.16
N ARG A 269 18.59 -13.19 11.80
CA ARG A 269 19.73 -12.86 12.64
C ARG A 269 19.37 -11.96 13.82
N ALA A 270 18.62 -10.88 13.55
CA ALA A 270 18.39 -9.84 14.55
C ALA A 270 17.26 -10.20 15.54
N VAL A 271 16.21 -10.91 15.08
CA VAL A 271 15.02 -11.20 15.89
C VAL A 271 15.05 -12.64 16.41
N TRP A 272 15.36 -13.61 15.54
CA TRP A 272 15.38 -15.01 15.96
C TRP A 272 16.72 -15.48 16.49
N GLY A 273 17.77 -14.67 16.40
CA GLY A 273 19.09 -14.99 16.95
C GLY A 273 19.83 -16.11 16.22
N TYR A 274 19.47 -16.43 14.97
CA TYR A 274 20.14 -17.48 14.20
C TYR A 274 21.60 -17.09 13.94
N SER A 275 22.50 -18.10 13.95
CA SER A 275 23.88 -17.89 13.56
C SER A 275 23.98 -17.49 12.09
N LEU A 276 25.06 -16.79 11.73
CA LEU A 276 25.31 -16.39 10.33
C LEU A 276 25.30 -17.61 9.39
N VAL A 277 25.93 -18.71 9.81
CA VAL A 277 26.03 -19.94 9.01
C VAL A 277 24.66 -20.56 8.79
N LEU A 278 23.83 -20.67 9.85
CA LEU A 278 22.51 -21.27 9.75
C LEU A 278 21.59 -20.42 8.85
N ALA A 279 21.57 -19.11 9.05
CA ALA A 279 20.78 -18.21 8.21
C ALA A 279 21.23 -18.26 6.74
N ALA A 280 22.55 -18.31 6.49
CA ALA A 280 23.08 -18.43 5.15
C ALA A 280 22.72 -19.78 4.50
N VAL A 281 22.90 -20.91 5.19
CA VAL A 281 22.57 -22.24 4.65
C VAL A 281 21.09 -22.33 4.27
N LEU A 282 20.20 -21.74 5.06
CA LEU A 282 18.75 -21.75 4.79
C LEU A 282 18.38 -20.88 3.58
N LEU A 283 18.98 -19.70 3.44
CA LEU A 283 18.54 -18.71 2.46
C LEU A 283 19.39 -18.64 1.20
N LEU A 284 20.66 -19.07 1.24
CA LEU A 284 21.56 -18.99 0.09
C LEU A 284 21.05 -19.74 -1.15
N PRO A 285 20.49 -20.95 -1.05
CA PRO A 285 19.95 -21.64 -2.22
C PRO A 285 18.82 -20.86 -2.88
N LEU A 286 17.90 -20.29 -2.08
CA LEU A 286 16.80 -19.45 -2.57
C LEU A 286 17.35 -18.16 -3.20
N PHE A 287 18.27 -17.49 -2.53
CA PHE A 287 18.89 -16.28 -3.01
C PHE A 287 19.61 -16.48 -4.36
N ILE A 288 20.30 -17.60 -4.55
CA ILE A 288 20.95 -17.94 -5.84
C ILE A 288 19.90 -18.05 -6.94
N ILE A 289 18.79 -18.77 -6.70
CA ILE A 289 17.70 -18.91 -7.68
C ILE A 289 17.08 -17.55 -8.01
N GLU A 290 16.82 -16.73 -7.00
CA GLU A 290 16.25 -15.39 -7.18
C GLU A 290 17.18 -14.46 -7.98
N VAL A 291 18.49 -14.52 -7.72
CA VAL A 291 19.50 -13.76 -8.47
C VAL A 291 19.57 -14.24 -9.93
N LEU A 292 19.44 -15.55 -10.18
CA LEU A 292 19.37 -16.08 -11.55
C LEU A 292 18.11 -15.60 -12.28
N PHE A 293 16.94 -15.59 -11.62
CA PHE A 293 15.71 -15.01 -12.16
C PHE A 293 15.88 -13.51 -12.46
N LEU A 294 16.46 -12.76 -11.53
CA LEU A 294 16.72 -11.34 -11.74
C LEU A 294 17.68 -11.11 -12.92
N ALA A 295 18.77 -11.87 -13.00
CA ALA A 295 19.72 -11.76 -14.08
C ALA A 295 19.08 -12.08 -15.45
N ALA A 296 18.23 -13.12 -15.50
CA ALA A 296 17.49 -13.49 -16.70
C ALA A 296 16.52 -12.37 -17.16
N ASN A 297 15.82 -11.73 -16.22
CA ASN A 297 14.92 -10.63 -16.53
C ASN A 297 15.68 -9.33 -16.88
N LEU A 298 16.84 -9.06 -16.29
CA LEU A 298 17.67 -7.89 -16.61
C LEU A 298 18.18 -7.90 -18.05
N LEU A 299 18.29 -9.05 -18.71
CA LEU A 299 18.63 -9.12 -20.14
C LEU A 299 17.59 -8.39 -21.01
N LYS A 300 16.35 -8.28 -20.53
CA LYS A 300 15.22 -7.62 -21.19
C LYS A 300 15.03 -6.16 -20.75
N ILE A 301 16.02 -5.53 -20.11
CA ILE A 301 15.88 -4.18 -19.55
C ILE A 301 15.55 -3.13 -20.64
N HIS A 302 16.08 -3.33 -21.84
CA HIS A 302 15.82 -2.43 -22.99
C HIS A 302 14.42 -2.58 -23.55
N ASP A 303 13.76 -3.73 -23.36
CA ASP A 303 12.43 -4.04 -23.86
C ASP A 303 11.30 -3.55 -22.92
N GLY A 304 11.54 -2.48 -22.18
CA GLY A 304 10.59 -1.88 -21.24
C GLY A 304 10.85 -2.15 -19.76
N GLY A 305 11.80 -3.04 -19.44
CA GLY A 305 12.16 -3.37 -18.06
C GLY A 305 12.79 -2.23 -17.27
N TRP A 306 13.23 -1.15 -17.92
CA TRP A 306 13.70 0.07 -17.24
C TRP A 306 12.60 0.84 -16.52
N VAL A 307 11.33 0.72 -16.97
CA VAL A 307 10.20 1.48 -16.42
C VAL A 307 9.99 1.23 -14.93
N PRO A 308 9.86 -0.02 -14.44
CA PRO A 308 9.71 -0.28 -13.01
C PRO A 308 10.92 0.16 -12.19
N VAL A 309 12.14 0.07 -12.75
CA VAL A 309 13.36 0.53 -12.06
C VAL A 309 13.32 2.04 -11.89
N ALA A 310 12.96 2.79 -12.94
CA ALA A 310 12.81 4.24 -12.89
C ALA A 310 11.73 4.66 -11.88
N LEU A 311 10.59 3.97 -11.84
CA LEU A 311 9.52 4.22 -10.89
C LEU A 311 9.97 3.94 -9.44
N ALA A 312 10.65 2.82 -9.20
CA ALA A 312 11.18 2.48 -7.89
C ALA A 312 12.19 3.53 -7.39
N LEU A 313 13.10 4.00 -8.27
CA LEU A 313 14.05 5.06 -7.97
C LEU A 313 13.32 6.39 -7.65
N ALA A 314 12.29 6.75 -8.41
CA ALA A 314 11.51 7.95 -8.16
C ALA A 314 10.82 7.92 -6.79
N ILE A 315 10.18 6.79 -6.44
CA ILE A 315 9.56 6.59 -5.12
C ILE A 315 10.62 6.62 -4.01
N MET A 316 11.77 5.98 -4.19
CA MET A 316 12.85 5.97 -3.21
C MET A 316 13.42 7.38 -2.98
N ILE A 317 13.62 8.17 -4.04
CA ILE A 317 14.05 9.57 -3.95
C ILE A 317 13.01 10.40 -3.20
N MET A 318 11.72 10.18 -3.46
CA MET A 318 10.62 10.86 -2.78
C MET A 318 10.63 10.55 -1.27
N MET A 319 10.71 9.27 -0.89
CA MET A 319 10.75 8.83 0.50
C MET A 319 12.02 9.32 1.22
N TRP A 320 13.17 9.25 0.56
CA TRP A 320 14.43 9.75 1.09
C TRP A 320 14.39 11.27 1.31
N THR A 321 13.83 12.01 0.36
CA THR A 321 13.64 13.47 0.50
C THR A 321 12.74 13.80 1.68
N TRP A 322 11.64 13.06 1.83
CA TRP A 322 10.71 13.24 2.93
C TRP A 322 11.39 12.98 4.30
N THR A 323 12.04 11.84 4.47
CA THR A 323 12.71 11.49 5.74
C THR A 323 13.80 12.48 6.11
N ARG A 324 14.58 12.95 5.11
CA ARG A 324 15.63 13.95 5.31
C ARG A 324 15.05 15.30 5.70
N GLY A 325 13.96 15.73 5.05
CA GLY A 325 13.25 16.97 5.37
C GLY A 325 12.65 16.94 6.78
N GLN A 326 12.01 15.84 7.17
CA GLN A 326 11.46 15.67 8.51
C GLN A 326 12.55 15.65 9.59
N ALA A 327 13.68 15.00 9.31
CA ALA A 327 14.83 15.01 10.24
C ALA A 327 15.38 16.43 10.46
N TYR A 328 15.46 17.23 9.40
CA TYR A 328 15.84 18.63 9.49
C TYR A 328 14.85 19.44 10.33
N LEU A 329 13.56 19.33 10.06
CA LEU A 329 12.51 20.01 10.84
C LEU A 329 12.52 19.58 12.31
N LYS A 330 12.75 18.28 12.60
CA LYS A 330 12.85 17.77 13.97
C LYS A 330 14.02 18.40 14.72
N ARG A 331 15.18 18.55 14.08
CA ARG A 331 16.36 19.23 14.68
C ARG A 331 16.08 20.69 14.98
N LEU A 332 15.45 21.41 14.04
CA LEU A 332 15.08 22.83 14.25
C LEU A 332 14.13 23.00 15.44
N ARG A 333 13.15 22.07 15.58
CA ARG A 333 12.20 22.09 16.70
C ARG A 333 12.88 21.82 18.03
N ALA A 334 13.73 20.78 18.09
CA ALA A 334 14.40 20.39 19.33
C ALA A 334 15.19 21.54 19.98
N ASN A 335 15.70 22.47 19.18
CA ASN A 335 16.45 23.62 19.64
C ASN A 335 15.54 24.78 20.15
N ASN A 336 14.25 24.81 19.75
CA ASN A 336 13.34 25.93 20.01
C ASN A 336 12.14 25.57 20.91
N GLU A 337 11.93 24.28 21.21
CA GLU A 337 10.78 23.82 21.99
C GLU A 337 11.06 23.86 23.50
N ILE A 338 10.19 24.55 24.24
CA ILE A 338 10.23 24.64 25.69
C ILE A 338 9.37 23.48 26.27
N PRO A 339 9.88 22.69 27.25
CA PRO A 339 9.05 21.71 27.97
C PRO A 339 7.85 22.38 28.63
N LEU A 340 6.66 21.80 28.50
CA LEU A 340 5.41 22.39 28.98
C LEU A 340 5.44 22.64 30.49
N ASP A 341 5.93 21.68 31.28
CA ASP A 341 6.03 21.80 32.73
C ASP A 341 6.96 22.95 33.18
N SER A 342 8.06 23.15 32.45
CA SER A 342 9.00 24.24 32.73
C SER A 342 8.40 25.60 32.41
N PHE A 343 7.64 25.65 31.29
CA PHE A 343 6.89 26.85 30.89
C PHE A 343 5.81 27.20 31.91
N ILE A 344 4.97 26.24 32.34
CA ILE A 344 3.90 26.44 33.31
C ILE A 344 4.49 26.97 34.62
N ARG A 345 5.55 26.34 35.14
CA ARG A 345 6.23 26.79 36.35
C ARG A 345 6.79 28.22 36.24
N SER A 346 7.27 28.59 35.05
CA SER A 346 7.78 29.95 34.81
C SER A 346 6.67 30.98 34.76
N ILE A 347 5.54 30.69 34.08
CA ILE A 347 4.45 31.65 33.88
C ILE A 347 3.59 31.85 35.15
N GLU A 348 3.57 30.88 36.06
CA GLU A 348 2.83 30.95 37.33
C GLU A 348 3.57 31.70 38.43
N ARG A 349 4.88 31.93 38.27
CA ARG A 349 5.63 32.81 39.15
C ARG A 349 5.21 34.26 38.88
N LYS A 350 4.56 34.89 39.85
CA LYS A 350 4.20 36.33 39.77
C LYS A 350 5.46 37.17 39.57
N SER A 351 5.47 37.94 38.49
CA SER A 351 6.50 38.95 38.20
C SER A 351 5.83 40.21 37.64
N GLU A 352 6.54 41.32 37.61
CA GLU A 352 6.06 42.57 36.98
C GLU A 352 5.70 42.41 35.52
N HIS A 353 6.25 41.38 34.86
CA HIS A 353 6.01 41.07 33.44
C HIS A 353 5.01 39.89 33.24
N SER A 354 4.22 39.56 34.26
CA SER A 354 3.20 38.52 34.13
C SER A 354 2.14 38.94 33.12
N PRO A 355 1.69 38.02 32.22
CA PRO A 355 0.67 38.33 31.23
C PRO A 355 -0.66 38.72 31.89
N VAL A 356 -1.40 39.59 31.23
CA VAL A 356 -2.75 39.98 31.67
C VAL A 356 -3.67 38.76 31.58
N THR A 357 -4.39 38.47 32.66
CA THR A 357 -5.38 37.40 32.67
C THR A 357 -6.69 37.91 32.07
N VAL A 358 -7.17 37.25 31.04
CA VAL A 358 -8.47 37.56 30.41
C VAL A 358 -9.47 36.46 30.72
N PRO A 359 -10.77 36.80 30.88
CA PRO A 359 -11.79 35.80 31.17
C PRO A 359 -12.02 34.81 30.02
N GLY A 360 -12.42 33.58 30.36
CA GLY A 360 -12.75 32.52 29.39
C GLY A 360 -11.66 31.46 29.22
N THR A 361 -11.86 30.63 28.22
CA THR A 361 -11.00 29.46 27.94
C THR A 361 -10.26 29.63 26.62
N ALA A 362 -8.97 29.31 26.60
CA ALA A 362 -8.17 29.18 25.39
C ALA A 362 -7.84 27.71 25.16
N VAL A 363 -8.08 27.20 23.95
CA VAL A 363 -7.72 25.84 23.53
C VAL A 363 -6.59 25.92 22.51
N PHE A 364 -5.46 25.30 22.85
CA PHE A 364 -4.27 25.25 22.01
C PHE A 364 -4.10 23.82 21.47
N LEU A 365 -4.33 23.60 20.18
CA LEU A 365 -4.15 22.31 19.54
C LEU A 365 -2.66 22.00 19.34
N THR A 366 -2.23 20.83 19.78
CA THR A 366 -0.86 20.34 19.59
C THR A 366 -0.81 18.85 19.28
N SER A 367 0.19 18.43 18.51
CA SER A 367 0.50 17.01 18.30
C SER A 367 1.55 16.47 19.28
N VAL A 368 2.13 17.34 20.13
CA VAL A 368 3.18 16.99 21.11
C VAL A 368 2.76 17.54 22.48
N PRO A 369 2.07 16.72 23.28
CA PRO A 369 1.43 17.19 24.53
C PRO A 369 2.40 17.65 25.61
N ASP A 370 3.65 17.17 25.60
CA ASP A 370 4.66 17.49 26.63
C ASP A 370 5.50 18.74 26.29
N ARG A 371 5.19 19.38 25.15
CA ARG A 371 5.87 20.60 24.70
C ARG A 371 4.92 21.78 24.65
N THR A 372 5.44 22.97 24.89
CA THR A 372 4.66 24.21 24.83
C THR A 372 4.27 24.50 23.39
N PRO A 373 2.95 24.60 23.07
CA PRO A 373 2.49 24.91 21.72
C PRO A 373 3.03 26.26 21.25
N ASN A 374 3.60 26.30 20.05
CA ASN A 374 4.11 27.56 19.49
C ASN A 374 3.04 28.65 19.40
N VAL A 375 1.79 28.25 19.17
CA VAL A 375 0.65 29.19 19.11
C VAL A 375 0.42 29.86 20.46
N LEU A 376 0.61 29.14 21.58
CA LEU A 376 0.56 29.71 22.92
C LEU A 376 1.70 30.72 23.13
N LEU A 377 2.92 30.39 22.71
CA LEU A 377 4.06 31.30 22.79
C LEU A 377 3.85 32.55 21.93
N HIS A 378 3.29 32.40 20.73
CA HIS A 378 2.94 33.53 19.86
C HIS A 378 1.85 34.42 20.48
N ASN A 379 0.80 33.82 21.06
CA ASN A 379 -0.25 34.57 21.75
C ASN A 379 0.34 35.40 22.90
N LEU A 380 1.20 34.81 23.72
CA LEU A 380 1.86 35.52 24.80
C LEU A 380 2.78 36.64 24.30
N LYS A 381 3.57 36.37 23.26
CA LYS A 381 4.53 37.33 22.71
C LYS A 381 3.85 38.56 22.10
N HIS A 382 2.73 38.37 21.42
CA HIS A 382 2.10 39.45 20.65
C HIS A 382 0.92 40.09 21.35
N ASN A 383 0.12 39.31 22.11
CA ASN A 383 -1.07 39.81 22.77
C ASN A 383 -0.85 40.08 24.26
N HIS A 384 0.24 39.55 24.86
CA HIS A 384 0.58 39.67 26.29
C HIS A 384 -0.54 39.22 27.24
N VAL A 385 -1.43 38.30 26.77
CA VAL A 385 -2.58 37.79 27.54
C VAL A 385 -2.50 36.29 27.75
N LEU A 386 -3.07 35.84 28.88
CA LEU A 386 -3.30 34.44 29.19
C LEU A 386 -4.74 34.28 29.68
N HIS A 387 -5.47 33.30 29.23
CA HIS A 387 -6.86 33.08 29.66
C HIS A 387 -6.88 32.49 31.08
N GLU A 388 -8.02 32.69 31.76
CA GLU A 388 -8.27 32.06 33.07
C GLU A 388 -8.06 30.57 33.02
N GLN A 389 -8.47 29.93 31.91
CA GLN A 389 -8.31 28.52 31.65
C GLN A 389 -7.62 28.30 30.30
N ASN A 390 -6.54 27.53 30.28
CA ASN A 390 -5.76 27.21 29.08
C ASN A 390 -5.72 25.70 28.91
N VAL A 391 -6.31 25.22 27.82
CA VAL A 391 -6.42 23.80 27.49
C VAL A 391 -5.39 23.43 26.41
N ILE A 392 -4.51 22.50 26.73
CA ILE A 392 -3.58 21.89 25.78
C ILE A 392 -4.28 20.65 25.21
N LEU A 393 -4.76 20.77 23.98
CA LEU A 393 -5.58 19.75 23.33
C LEU A 393 -4.73 18.90 22.41
N THR A 394 -4.83 17.56 22.57
CA THR A 394 -4.22 16.58 21.67
C THR A 394 -5.30 15.64 21.15
N VAL A 395 -5.29 15.35 19.86
CA VAL A 395 -6.20 14.39 19.22
C VAL A 395 -5.41 13.12 18.89
N TRP A 396 -5.95 11.98 19.34
CA TRP A 396 -5.42 10.64 19.12
C TRP A 396 -6.38 9.82 18.27
N THR A 397 -5.85 8.90 17.48
CA THR A 397 -6.65 7.90 16.75
C THR A 397 -6.19 6.52 17.20
N GLU A 398 -7.14 5.70 17.66
CA GLU A 398 -6.90 4.31 18.06
C GLU A 398 -7.22 3.31 16.95
N ASP A 399 -6.72 2.08 17.10
CA ASP A 399 -6.90 0.99 16.15
C ASP A 399 -8.27 0.28 16.30
N GLU A 400 -9.21 0.83 17.09
CA GLU A 400 -10.60 0.38 17.15
C GLU A 400 -11.51 1.23 16.25
N PRO A 401 -12.59 0.66 15.67
CA PRO A 401 -13.45 1.39 14.73
C PRO A 401 -14.09 2.63 15.35
N TYR A 402 -14.68 2.48 16.51
CA TYR A 402 -15.36 3.55 17.25
C TYR A 402 -14.93 3.53 18.71
N VAL A 403 -14.55 4.68 19.24
CA VAL A 403 -14.26 4.88 20.66
C VAL A 403 -15.55 5.30 21.37
N PRO A 404 -16.01 4.54 22.39
CA PRO A 404 -17.17 4.93 23.15
C PRO A 404 -16.95 6.26 23.89
N ASP A 405 -17.98 7.06 24.02
CA ASP A 405 -17.90 8.41 24.61
C ASP A 405 -17.30 8.41 26.02
N SER A 406 -17.48 7.32 26.78
CA SER A 406 -16.91 7.15 28.13
C SER A 406 -15.36 7.07 28.15
N ARG A 407 -14.72 6.67 27.06
CA ARG A 407 -13.25 6.59 26.93
C ARG A 407 -12.68 7.66 25.99
N ARG A 408 -13.54 8.43 25.34
CA ARG A 408 -13.17 9.41 24.33
C ARG A 408 -12.33 10.55 24.87
N ILE A 409 -12.54 10.93 26.13
CA ILE A 409 -11.92 12.10 26.74
C ILE A 409 -11.11 11.71 27.97
N LYS A 410 -9.88 12.21 28.02
CA LYS A 410 -9.03 12.14 29.19
C LYS A 410 -8.58 13.54 29.58
N ILE A 411 -8.96 13.98 30.81
CA ILE A 411 -8.63 15.28 31.35
C ILE A 411 -7.54 15.11 32.43
N SER A 412 -6.51 15.91 32.36
CA SER A 412 -5.41 15.93 33.34
C SER A 412 -5.12 17.38 33.75
N GLN A 413 -5.33 17.70 35.00
CA GLN A 413 -5.00 19.03 35.53
C GLN A 413 -3.48 19.16 35.68
N LEU A 414 -2.88 20.12 35.00
CA LEU A 414 -1.45 20.39 35.08
C LEU A 414 -1.14 21.48 36.12
N SER A 415 -2.03 22.48 36.22
CA SER A 415 -1.94 23.55 37.20
C SER A 415 -3.31 24.22 37.36
N PRO A 416 -3.52 25.18 38.28
CA PRO A 416 -4.81 25.86 38.40
C PRO A 416 -5.35 26.50 37.13
N ARG A 417 -4.46 26.90 36.19
CA ARG A 417 -4.82 27.57 34.94
C ARG A 417 -4.58 26.73 33.69
N PHE A 418 -3.92 25.57 33.81
CA PHE A 418 -3.58 24.72 32.67
C PHE A 418 -4.16 23.33 32.81
N VAL A 419 -4.85 22.88 31.76
CA VAL A 419 -5.45 21.56 31.65
C VAL A 419 -4.96 20.90 30.39
N ARG A 420 -4.57 19.64 30.47
CA ARG A 420 -4.33 18.80 29.33
C ARG A 420 -5.59 18.02 29.01
N LEU A 421 -6.00 18.05 27.76
CA LEU A 421 -7.15 17.36 27.24
C LEU A 421 -6.71 16.46 26.08
N ASP A 422 -6.80 15.17 26.27
CA ASP A 422 -6.57 14.18 25.22
C ASP A 422 -7.93 13.69 24.72
N ILE A 423 -8.21 13.88 23.44
CA ILE A 423 -9.41 13.37 22.76
C ILE A 423 -9.01 12.20 21.88
N THR A 424 -9.70 11.08 22.01
CA THR A 424 -9.41 9.85 21.29
C THR A 424 -10.58 9.50 20.38
N PHE A 425 -10.29 9.28 19.10
CA PHE A 425 -11.24 8.82 18.10
C PHE A 425 -10.87 7.42 17.62
N GLY A 426 -11.84 6.61 17.27
CA GLY A 426 -11.63 5.39 16.51
C GLY A 426 -11.34 5.72 15.04
N PHE A 427 -10.80 4.75 14.31
CA PHE A 427 -10.41 5.00 12.91
C PHE A 427 -11.60 5.23 11.96
N MET A 428 -12.84 4.87 12.38
CA MET A 428 -14.09 5.12 11.65
C MET A 428 -14.88 6.31 12.20
N ASP A 429 -14.47 6.85 13.35
CA ASP A 429 -15.09 8.06 13.89
C ASP A 429 -14.86 9.25 12.96
N ASP A 430 -15.86 10.11 12.82
CA ASP A 430 -15.65 11.45 12.26
C ASP A 430 -15.01 12.34 13.36
N PRO A 431 -13.78 12.81 13.17
CA PRO A 431 -13.02 13.50 14.22
C PRO A 431 -13.52 14.94 14.43
N ASP A 432 -14.75 15.11 14.87
CA ASP A 432 -15.33 16.40 15.27
C ASP A 432 -14.92 16.73 16.72
N VAL A 433 -13.94 17.60 16.84
CA VAL A 433 -13.42 18.08 18.13
C VAL A 433 -14.47 18.89 18.88
N THR A 434 -15.28 19.67 18.18
CA THR A 434 -16.31 20.53 18.81
C THR A 434 -17.38 19.68 19.52
N ARG A 435 -17.80 18.61 18.86
CA ARG A 435 -18.73 17.62 19.44
C ARG A 435 -18.10 16.87 20.61
N ALA A 436 -16.85 16.46 20.50
CA ALA A 436 -16.13 15.79 21.57
C ALA A 436 -15.97 16.69 22.81
N LEU A 437 -15.70 17.98 22.61
CA LEU A 437 -15.61 18.95 23.72
C LEU A 437 -16.93 19.12 24.50
N ALA A 438 -18.08 18.88 23.86
CA ALA A 438 -19.37 18.90 24.56
C ALA A 438 -19.46 17.81 25.65
N LEU A 439 -18.79 16.66 25.44
CA LEU A 439 -18.73 15.55 26.41
C LEU A 439 -17.90 15.90 27.67
N CYS A 440 -17.02 16.90 27.60
CA CYS A 440 -16.22 17.34 28.75
C CYS A 440 -17.12 17.77 29.95
N ARG A 441 -18.33 18.23 29.68
CA ARG A 441 -19.31 18.61 30.73
C ARG A 441 -19.72 17.43 31.59
N GLU A 442 -19.89 16.25 30.99
CA GLU A 442 -20.23 15.01 31.71
C GLU A 442 -19.10 14.56 32.62
N SER A 443 -17.86 14.88 32.25
CA SER A 443 -16.65 14.60 33.05
C SER A 443 -16.37 15.65 34.13
N GLY A 444 -17.30 16.59 34.37
CA GLY A 444 -17.18 17.64 35.41
C GLY A 444 -16.33 18.84 35.01
N PHE A 445 -15.83 18.90 33.78
CA PHE A 445 -15.09 20.04 33.27
C PHE A 445 -16.01 21.05 32.60
N LYS A 446 -16.18 22.22 33.19
CA LYS A 446 -17.05 23.29 32.67
C LYS A 446 -16.40 23.92 31.44
N PHE A 447 -16.95 23.59 30.29
CA PHE A 447 -16.54 24.10 29.00
C PHE A 447 -17.65 24.93 28.37
N GLU A 448 -17.43 26.25 28.25
CA GLU A 448 -18.37 27.18 27.61
C GLU A 448 -17.88 27.52 26.20
N ILE A 449 -18.42 26.87 25.18
CA ILE A 449 -17.99 27.05 23.78
C ILE A 449 -18.04 28.53 23.36
N MET A 450 -19.09 29.25 23.76
CA MET A 450 -19.28 30.66 23.39
C MET A 450 -18.24 31.61 24.03
N ARG A 451 -17.52 31.16 25.05
CA ARG A 451 -16.42 31.91 25.74
C ARG A 451 -15.06 31.25 25.51
N THR A 452 -14.95 30.43 24.46
CA THR A 452 -13.74 29.69 24.17
C THR A 452 -13.11 30.18 22.88
N SER A 453 -11.82 30.47 22.95
CA SER A 453 -10.98 30.81 21.81
C SER A 453 -10.15 29.61 21.39
N PHE A 454 -10.26 29.19 20.12
CA PHE A 454 -9.46 28.11 19.58
C PHE A 454 -8.21 28.65 18.85
N TYR A 455 -7.05 28.19 19.25
CA TYR A 455 -5.78 28.58 18.67
C TYR A 455 -5.20 27.41 17.88
N LEU A 456 -5.24 27.53 16.55
CA LEU A 456 -4.73 26.55 15.61
C LEU A 456 -3.42 27.03 14.99
N GLY A 457 -2.41 26.18 14.99
CA GLY A 457 -1.14 26.45 14.36
C GLY A 457 -1.06 25.88 12.96
N ARG A 458 -1.15 26.71 11.93
CA ARG A 458 -0.85 26.30 10.56
C ARG A 458 0.62 26.52 10.25
N ARG A 459 1.28 25.52 9.69
CA ARG A 459 2.68 25.63 9.27
C ARG A 459 2.74 26.03 7.80
N ASN A 460 3.38 27.14 7.54
CA ASN A 460 3.79 27.47 6.20
C ASN A 460 5.30 27.27 6.09
N LEU A 461 5.72 26.34 5.25
CA LEU A 461 7.13 26.15 4.93
C LEU A 461 7.56 27.24 3.95
N VAL A 462 8.47 28.09 4.37
CA VAL A 462 9.07 29.13 3.52
C VAL A 462 10.51 28.72 3.22
N ARG A 463 10.92 28.89 1.99
CA ARG A 463 12.32 28.65 1.59
C ARG A 463 13.25 29.59 2.34
N THR A 464 14.23 29.01 3.01
CA THR A 464 15.25 29.77 3.72
C THR A 464 16.62 29.39 3.15
N PRO A 465 17.51 30.35 2.88
CA PRO A 465 18.90 30.03 2.53
C PRO A 465 19.52 29.17 3.63
N ASN A 466 20.30 28.13 3.27
CA ASN A 466 21.00 27.23 4.20
C ASN A 466 20.15 26.17 4.95
N THR A 467 19.11 25.62 4.31
CA THR A 467 18.35 24.47 4.86
C THR A 467 19.15 23.17 4.89
N GLY A 468 20.32 23.08 4.25
CA GLY A 468 21.09 21.85 4.13
C GLY A 468 20.47 20.82 3.17
N LEU A 469 19.35 21.17 2.52
CA LEU A 469 18.72 20.41 1.45
C LEU A 469 19.01 21.06 0.11
N PRO A 470 19.36 20.30 -0.94
CA PRO A 470 19.42 20.84 -2.30
C PRO A 470 18.07 21.41 -2.75
N ALA A 471 18.08 22.44 -3.59
CA ALA A 471 16.86 23.14 -4.02
C ALA A 471 15.80 22.21 -4.68
N TRP A 472 16.22 21.15 -5.36
CA TRP A 472 15.30 20.16 -5.94
C TRP A 472 14.61 19.31 -4.87
N GLN A 473 15.33 18.92 -3.79
CA GLN A 473 14.74 18.21 -2.65
C GLN A 473 13.77 19.10 -1.88
N GLU A 474 14.08 20.37 -1.68
CA GLU A 474 13.14 21.32 -1.06
C GLU A 474 11.83 21.42 -1.83
N ARG A 475 11.88 21.49 -3.16
CA ARG A 475 10.66 21.53 -3.99
C ARG A 475 9.80 20.29 -3.81
N ILE A 476 10.42 19.10 -3.86
CA ILE A 476 9.72 17.83 -3.63
C ILE A 476 9.15 17.78 -2.21
N PHE A 477 9.93 18.16 -1.21
CA PHE A 477 9.51 18.14 0.19
C PHE A 477 8.30 19.06 0.43
N MET A 478 8.32 20.28 -0.10
CA MET A 478 7.19 21.21 0.00
C MET A 478 5.94 20.71 -0.74
N GLY A 479 6.12 20.06 -1.90
CA GLY A 479 5.02 19.44 -2.62
C GLY A 479 4.39 18.29 -1.81
N LEU A 480 5.20 17.49 -1.15
CA LEU A 480 4.72 16.39 -0.30
C LEU A 480 4.03 16.92 0.98
N GLU A 481 4.55 17.98 1.59
CA GLU A 481 3.90 18.62 2.76
C GLU A 481 2.52 19.20 2.39
N GLY A 482 2.36 19.69 1.15
CA GLY A 482 1.06 20.16 0.64
C GLY A 482 0.02 19.05 0.46
N LEU A 483 0.42 17.78 0.46
CA LEU A 483 -0.48 16.62 0.44
C LEU A 483 -0.84 16.12 1.85
N ALA A 484 -0.19 16.64 2.90
CA ALA A 484 -0.45 16.27 4.27
C ALA A 484 -1.80 16.84 4.75
N ILE A 485 -2.45 16.12 5.66
CA ILE A 485 -3.68 16.59 6.33
C ILE A 485 -3.36 17.84 7.15
N ASP A 486 -4.18 18.87 6.99
CA ASP A 486 -4.10 20.10 7.79
C ASP A 486 -4.76 19.88 9.16
N PRO A 487 -4.24 20.46 10.26
CA PRO A 487 -4.92 20.46 11.56
C PRO A 487 -6.33 21.03 11.54
N SER A 488 -6.65 21.91 10.59
CA SER A 488 -8.00 22.45 10.41
C SER A 488 -9.04 21.39 9.95
N ASP A 489 -8.62 20.26 9.44
CA ASP A 489 -9.52 19.18 9.02
C ASP A 489 -10.17 18.42 10.20
N TYR A 490 -9.78 18.74 11.45
CA TYR A 490 -10.36 18.19 12.70
C TYR A 490 -11.44 19.06 13.33
N PHE A 491 -11.73 20.22 12.76
CA PHE A 491 -12.72 21.22 13.22
C PHE A 491 -13.75 21.49 12.09
#